data_7aedee0d58618304e34d77cf22f128f8
#
_entry.id   7aedee0d58618304e34d77cf22f128f8
#
_cell.length_a   1.000
_cell.length_b   1.000
_cell.length_c   1.000
_cell.angle_alpha   90.00
_cell.angle_beta   90.00
_cell.angle_gamma   90.00
#
_symmetry.space_group_name_H-M   'P 1'
#
loop_
_entity.id
_entity.type
_entity.pdbx_description
1 polymer ?
#
loop_
_entity_poly.entity_id
_entity_poly.type
_entity_poly.pdbx_seq_one_letter_code
_entity_poly.pdbx_strand_id
1 'polypeptide(L)'
;MKIGDWLVNKDKLEFGGIQMNEQIKEYIDKYPSDIIAMYNDLRNLIFDSISSEPQETMWAKLPTYYVGESFVRLIPFKDHINIEAKAVSVNTEMLSGYKVTPKGMLQIFLKQDIPADVLKKIFIETLG
;
A
#
# COMPACT_ATOMS: atom_id res chain seq x y z
N MET A 1 25.86 -10.33 -5.03
CA MET A 1 25.81 -10.23 -4.65
C MET A 1 25.73 -10.12 -4.22
N LYS A 2 25.39 -9.85 -4.19
CA LYS A 2 25.14 -9.78 -3.70
C LYS A 2 24.67 -9.57 -3.50
N ILE A 3 24.40 -9.48 -3.60
CA ILE A 3 24.02 -9.33 -3.27
C ILE A 3 23.88 -9.23 -2.78
N GLY A 4 23.68 -9.01 -2.71
CA GLY A 4 23.64 -8.90 -2.20
C GLY A 4 23.51 -8.54 -1.96
N ASP A 5 23.77 -8.41 -2.19
CA ASP A 5 23.53 -7.98 -2.00
C ASP A 5 23.00 -7.53 -2.39
N TRP A 6 22.95 -7.59 -2.92
CA TRP A 6 22.18 -7.44 -3.19
C TRP A 6 21.49 -7.75 -3.14
N LEU A 7 21.39 -8.00 -2.69
CA LEU A 7 20.89 -8.39 -2.38
C LEU A 7 20.60 -8.40 -1.69
N VAL A 8 20.71 -8.23 -1.60
CA VAL A 8 20.49 -8.24 -0.88
C VAL A 8 20.08 -7.94 -0.49
N ASN A 9 20.00 -7.89 -0.63
CA ASN A 9 19.55 -7.66 -0.23
C ASN A 9 18.76 -7.75 -0.27
N LYS A 10 18.38 -8.02 -0.40
CA LYS A 10 17.61 -8.39 -0.42
C LYS A 10 16.94 -8.49 0.29
N ASP A 11 16.89 -8.50 0.73
CA ASP A 11 16.41 -8.40 1.37
C ASP A 11 16.25 -7.62 1.44
N LYS A 12 16.49 -7.15 1.21
CA LYS A 12 16.47 -6.29 1.15
C LYS A 12 16.31 -6.09 0.23
N LEU A 13 16.08 -6.48 -0.56
CA LEU A 13 15.87 -6.43 -1.25
C LEU A 13 15.25 -6.46 -1.75
N GLU A 14 14.91 -6.69 -2.04
CA GLU A 14 14.33 -7.00 -2.44
C GLU A 14 13.72 -6.51 -2.72
N PHE A 15 13.56 -6.48 -3.07
CA PHE A 15 13.12 -6.07 -3.11
C PHE A 15 13.07 -5.36 -2.81
N GLY A 16 12.47 -5.57 -3.34
CA GLY A 16 12.14 -4.36 -2.70
C GLY A 16 13.03 -3.80 -1.68
N GLY A 17 13.73 -3.47 -1.62
CA GLY A 17 14.73 -3.15 -0.71
C GLY A 17 14.48 -2.05 0.29
N ILE A 18 13.30 -1.43 0.31
CA ILE A 18 13.09 -0.33 1.26
C ILE A 18 12.56 -0.89 2.57
N GLN A 19 13.30 -0.65 3.64
CA GLN A 19 12.95 -1.16 4.96
C GLN A 19 11.70 -0.45 5.48
N MET A 20 10.77 -1.22 6.01
CA MET A 20 9.52 -0.68 6.54
C MET A 20 9.76 0.10 7.82
N ASN A 21 9.06 1.23 7.96
CA ASN A 21 9.01 2.01 9.18
C ASN A 21 8.67 1.11 10.37
N GLU A 22 9.41 1.21 11.47
CA GLU A 22 9.25 0.30 12.60
C GLU A 22 7.91 0.43 13.29
N GLN A 23 7.37 1.65 13.39
CA GLN A 23 6.07 1.85 14.01
C GLN A 23 4.97 1.18 13.20
N ILE A 24 5.08 1.23 11.87
CA ILE A 24 4.13 0.58 10.99
C ILE A 24 4.26 -0.92 11.11
N LYS A 25 5.49 -1.44 11.16
CA LYS A 25 5.70 -2.87 11.32
C LYS A 25 5.07 -3.38 12.61
N GLU A 26 5.27 -2.69 13.71
CA GLU A 26 4.64 -3.06 14.99
C GLU A 26 3.13 -3.01 14.90
N TYR A 27 2.61 -2.02 14.20
CA TYR A 27 1.17 -1.85 14.04
C TYR A 27 0.55 -3.02 13.27
N ILE A 28 1.15 -3.40 12.13
CA ILE A 28 0.57 -4.45 11.29
C ILE A 28 0.85 -5.85 11.83
N ASP A 29 1.89 -6.03 12.65
CA ASP A 29 2.22 -7.35 13.22
C ASP A 29 1.11 -7.89 14.12
N LYS A 30 0.19 -7.03 14.56
CA LYS A 30 -0.94 -7.45 15.38
C LYS A 30 -2.08 -8.06 14.57
N TYR A 31 -2.02 -7.99 13.25
CA TYR A 31 -3.07 -8.49 12.38
C TYR A 31 -2.79 -9.92 11.94
N PRO A 32 -3.79 -10.65 11.41
CA PRO A 32 -3.56 -12.00 10.89
C PRO A 32 -2.49 -12.02 9.80
N SER A 33 -1.82 -13.15 9.66
CA SER A 33 -0.70 -13.26 8.73
C SER A 33 -1.08 -12.98 7.27
N ASP A 34 -2.30 -13.34 6.87
CA ASP A 34 -2.76 -13.06 5.50
C ASP A 34 -3.04 -11.57 5.27
N ILE A 35 -3.45 -10.85 6.31
CA ILE A 35 -3.56 -9.39 6.22
C ILE A 35 -2.17 -8.76 6.13
N ILE A 36 -1.21 -9.26 6.89
CA ILE A 36 0.17 -8.76 6.81
C ILE A 36 0.71 -8.98 5.39
N ALA A 37 0.46 -10.14 4.80
CA ALA A 37 0.90 -10.43 3.43
C ALA A 37 0.26 -9.47 2.43
N MET A 38 -1.05 -9.25 2.55
CA MET A 38 -1.75 -8.30 1.66
C MET A 38 -1.20 -6.88 1.84
N TYR A 39 -0.97 -6.48 3.08
CA TYR A 39 -0.40 -5.17 3.37
C TYR A 39 0.94 -4.98 2.66
N ASN A 40 1.80 -5.99 2.77
CA ASN A 40 3.12 -5.93 2.13
C ASN A 40 3.01 -5.83 0.61
N ASP A 41 2.07 -6.55 0.01
CA ASP A 41 1.85 -6.47 -1.43
C ASP A 41 1.38 -5.07 -1.84
N LEU A 42 0.46 -4.49 -1.09
CA LEU A 42 -0.04 -3.14 -1.38
C LEU A 42 1.05 -2.09 -1.16
N ARG A 43 1.83 -2.24 -0.11
CA ARG A 43 2.96 -1.34 0.15
C ARG A 43 3.97 -1.38 -1.00
N ASN A 44 4.35 -2.58 -1.42
CA ASN A 44 5.28 -2.73 -2.53
C ASN A 44 4.73 -2.08 -3.80
N LEU A 45 3.43 -2.22 -4.02
CA LEU A 45 2.81 -1.63 -5.19
C LEU A 45 2.87 -0.10 -5.16
N ILE A 46 2.71 0.51 -3.97
CA ILE A 46 2.85 1.96 -3.84
C ILE A 46 4.27 2.39 -4.25
N PHE A 47 5.29 1.74 -3.68
CA PHE A 47 6.68 2.10 -3.97
C PHE A 47 7.04 1.85 -5.44
N ASP A 48 6.50 0.78 -6.03
CA ASP A 48 6.81 0.45 -7.42
C ASP A 48 6.09 1.33 -8.42
N SER A 49 4.98 1.96 -8.03
CA SER A 49 4.13 2.69 -8.96
C SER A 49 4.66 4.07 -9.31
N ILE A 50 5.43 4.69 -8.43
CA ILE A 50 5.84 6.08 -8.59
C ILE A 50 7.36 6.18 -8.61
N SER A 51 7.87 7.24 -9.27
CA SER A 51 9.30 7.45 -9.39
C SER A 51 9.91 8.12 -8.16
N SER A 52 9.12 8.90 -7.42
CA SER A 52 9.58 9.51 -6.17
C SER A 52 9.48 8.50 -5.05
N GLU A 53 10.36 8.60 -4.06
CA GLU A 53 10.27 7.73 -2.89
C GLU A 53 9.27 8.32 -1.91
N PRO A 54 8.15 7.61 -1.61
CA PRO A 54 7.19 8.11 -0.63
C PRO A 54 7.78 8.12 0.77
N GLN A 55 7.38 9.08 1.57
CA GLN A 55 7.70 9.10 2.98
C GLN A 55 6.71 8.23 3.73
N GLU A 56 7.19 7.13 4.30
CA GLU A 56 6.36 6.17 5.04
C GLU A 56 6.35 6.56 6.51
N THR A 57 5.16 6.83 7.06
CA THR A 57 5.06 7.28 8.45
C THR A 57 3.68 6.95 9.03
N MET A 58 3.56 6.99 10.36
CA MET A 58 2.27 6.92 11.03
C MET A 58 1.70 8.33 11.16
N TRP A 59 0.46 8.49 10.75
CA TRP A 59 -0.26 9.76 10.95
C TRP A 59 -1.63 9.46 11.54
N ALA A 60 -1.95 10.09 12.67
CA ALA A 60 -3.22 9.85 13.36
C ALA A 60 -3.45 8.35 13.59
N LYS A 61 -2.38 7.63 13.94
CA LYS A 61 -2.37 6.19 14.22
C LYS A 61 -2.64 5.32 13.01
N LEU A 62 -2.44 5.85 11.79
CA LEU A 62 -2.66 5.11 10.55
C LEU A 62 -1.41 5.16 9.67
N PRO A 63 -1.04 4.02 9.05
CA PRO A 63 0.07 4.02 8.08
C PRO A 63 -0.23 4.93 6.91
N THR A 64 0.67 5.85 6.63
CA THR A 64 0.48 6.88 5.61
C THR A 64 1.73 7.02 4.76
N TYR A 65 1.53 7.19 3.46
CA TYR A 65 2.60 7.32 2.46
C TYR A 65 2.45 8.66 1.78
N TYR A 66 3.43 9.56 1.99
CA TYR A 66 3.38 10.93 1.49
C TYR A 66 4.33 11.15 0.33
N VAL A 67 3.89 11.92 -0.66
CA VAL A 67 4.76 12.60 -1.61
C VAL A 67 4.32 14.05 -1.59
N GLY A 68 5.15 14.91 -1.00
CA GLY A 68 4.72 16.29 -0.72
C GLY A 68 3.53 16.30 0.21
N GLU A 69 2.45 16.94 -0.20
CA GLU A 69 1.22 17.01 0.59
C GLU A 69 0.21 15.93 0.20
N SER A 70 0.48 15.20 -0.87
CA SER A 70 -0.39 14.12 -1.31
C SER A 70 -0.10 12.86 -0.52
N PHE A 71 -1.12 12.02 -0.32
CA PHE A 71 -0.92 10.82 0.48
C PHE A 71 -1.81 9.67 0.06
N VAL A 72 -1.38 8.47 0.45
CA VAL A 72 -2.17 7.25 0.42
C VAL A 72 -2.10 6.65 1.82
N ARG A 73 -3.22 6.17 2.35
CA ARG A 73 -3.26 5.44 3.62
C ARG A 73 -3.71 4.02 3.38
N LEU A 74 -3.07 3.08 4.07
CA LEU A 74 -3.48 1.69 4.10
C LEU A 74 -4.00 1.39 5.50
N ILE A 75 -5.29 1.04 5.58
CA ILE A 75 -5.96 0.85 6.87
C ILE A 75 -6.39 -0.60 6.99
N PRO A 76 -5.62 -1.43 7.73
CA PRO A 76 -5.93 -2.85 7.84
C PRO A 76 -7.06 -3.13 8.83
N PHE A 77 -7.78 -4.20 8.54
CA PHE A 77 -8.80 -4.80 9.40
C PHE A 77 -8.53 -6.31 9.41
N LYS A 78 -9.37 -7.09 10.08
CA LYS A 78 -9.13 -8.52 10.20
C LYS A 78 -9.25 -9.27 8.88
N ASP A 79 -10.10 -8.82 7.97
CA ASP A 79 -10.41 -9.54 6.74
C ASP A 79 -10.31 -8.68 5.49
N HIS A 80 -9.86 -7.45 5.61
CA HIS A 80 -9.72 -6.55 4.46
C HIS A 80 -8.79 -5.39 4.79
N ILE A 81 -8.40 -4.66 3.74
CA ILE A 81 -7.63 -3.43 3.90
C ILE A 81 -8.38 -2.34 3.14
N ASN A 82 -8.59 -1.20 3.80
CA ASN A 82 -9.11 0.00 3.14
C ASN A 82 -7.95 0.81 2.58
N ILE A 83 -8.12 1.34 1.39
CA ILE A 83 -7.15 2.21 0.76
C ILE A 83 -7.76 3.58 0.62
N GLU A 84 -7.17 4.57 1.27
CA GLU A 84 -7.57 5.95 1.15
C GLU A 84 -6.61 6.64 0.19
N ALA A 85 -7.13 7.07 -0.97
CA ALA A 85 -6.34 7.75 -1.99
C ALA A 85 -7.29 8.63 -2.79
N LYS A 86 -6.86 9.85 -3.07
CA LYS A 86 -7.70 10.85 -3.72
C LYS A 86 -8.23 10.35 -5.07
N ALA A 87 -7.41 9.63 -5.83
CA ALA A 87 -7.79 9.22 -7.18
C ALA A 87 -8.72 8.01 -7.22
N VAL A 88 -9.10 7.43 -6.06
CA VAL A 88 -10.12 6.36 -6.06
C VAL A 88 -11.42 6.86 -6.68
N SER A 89 -11.84 8.09 -6.34
CA SER A 89 -13.14 8.61 -6.76
C SER A 89 -13.26 8.78 -8.28
N VAL A 90 -12.14 8.97 -8.97
CA VAL A 90 -12.18 9.15 -10.43
C VAL A 90 -11.91 7.85 -11.20
N ASN A 91 -11.72 6.73 -10.49
CA ASN A 91 -11.44 5.44 -11.10
C ASN A 91 -12.47 4.38 -10.72
N THR A 92 -13.63 4.78 -10.21
CA THR A 92 -14.63 3.83 -9.71
C THR A 92 -15.15 2.88 -10.79
N GLU A 93 -15.20 3.34 -12.05
CA GLU A 93 -15.68 2.47 -13.13
C GLU A 93 -14.76 1.28 -13.34
N MET A 94 -13.48 1.42 -13.04
CA MET A 94 -12.50 0.36 -13.20
C MET A 94 -12.43 -0.55 -11.99
N LEU A 95 -13.21 -0.24 -10.96
CA LEU A 95 -13.24 -1.00 -9.71
C LEU A 95 -14.51 -1.83 -9.56
N SER A 96 -15.09 -2.26 -10.69
CA SER A 96 -16.25 -3.14 -10.66
C SER A 96 -15.92 -4.42 -9.90
N GLY A 97 -16.79 -4.81 -8.99
CA GLY A 97 -16.55 -5.97 -8.13
C GLY A 97 -15.86 -5.64 -6.83
N TYR A 98 -15.41 -4.41 -6.66
CA TYR A 98 -14.81 -3.95 -5.40
C TYR A 98 -15.70 -2.91 -4.76
N LYS A 99 -15.67 -2.85 -3.44
CA LYS A 99 -16.49 -1.91 -2.70
C LYS A 99 -15.73 -0.61 -2.46
N VAL A 100 -16.40 0.51 -2.73
CA VAL A 100 -15.90 1.82 -2.36
C VAL A 100 -16.85 2.37 -1.31
N THR A 101 -16.32 2.80 -0.16
CA THR A 101 -17.14 3.26 0.95
C THR A 101 -17.73 4.64 0.64
N PRO A 102 -18.75 5.07 1.41
CA PRO A 102 -19.29 6.43 1.22
C PRO A 102 -18.27 7.55 1.38
N LYS A 103 -17.18 7.27 2.14
CA LYS A 103 -16.09 8.25 2.30
C LYS A 103 -15.04 8.15 1.21
N GLY A 104 -15.24 7.28 0.22
CA GLY A 104 -14.35 7.17 -0.92
C GLY A 104 -13.16 6.25 -0.74
N MET A 105 -13.18 5.38 0.25
CA MET A 105 -12.10 4.41 0.46
C MET A 105 -12.40 3.12 -0.30
N LEU A 106 -11.38 2.60 -0.98
CA LEU A 106 -11.49 1.31 -1.65
C LEU A 106 -11.24 0.20 -0.63
N GLN A 107 -12.13 -0.81 -0.61
CA GLN A 107 -11.97 -1.97 0.27
C GLN A 107 -11.55 -3.18 -0.54
N ILE A 108 -10.47 -3.84 -0.10
CA ILE A 108 -10.01 -5.08 -0.72
C ILE A 108 -10.05 -6.17 0.33
N PHE A 109 -10.91 -7.18 0.09
CA PHE A 109 -11.08 -8.29 1.01
C PHE A 109 -10.12 -9.42 0.69
N LEU A 110 -9.82 -10.26 1.69
CA LEU A 110 -8.84 -11.34 1.52
C LEU A 110 -9.21 -12.32 0.40
N LYS A 111 -10.51 -12.47 0.11
CA LYS A 111 -10.97 -13.37 -0.95
C LYS A 111 -10.77 -12.80 -2.35
N GLN A 112 -10.48 -11.52 -2.45
CA GLN A 112 -10.38 -10.84 -3.74
C GLN A 112 -8.94 -10.77 -4.19
N ASP A 113 -8.75 -10.75 -5.50
CA ASP A 113 -7.44 -10.44 -6.07
C ASP A 113 -7.18 -8.95 -5.91
N ILE A 114 -5.91 -8.59 -5.74
CA ILE A 114 -5.51 -7.19 -5.72
C ILE A 114 -5.59 -6.65 -7.15
N PRO A 115 -6.39 -5.57 -7.40
CA PRO A 115 -6.51 -5.02 -8.75
C PRO A 115 -5.27 -4.16 -9.07
N ALA A 116 -4.15 -4.82 -9.35
CA ALA A 116 -2.84 -4.16 -9.39
C ALA A 116 -2.76 -3.06 -10.43
N ASP A 117 -3.32 -3.30 -11.64
CA ASP A 117 -3.21 -2.30 -12.71
C ASP A 117 -3.97 -1.02 -12.37
N VAL A 118 -5.18 -1.16 -11.83
CA VAL A 118 -5.98 0.00 -11.43
C VAL A 118 -5.33 0.71 -10.26
N LEU A 119 -4.81 -0.05 -9.30
CA LEU A 119 -4.14 0.55 -8.13
C LEU A 119 -2.89 1.32 -8.53
N LYS A 120 -2.10 0.80 -9.47
CA LYS A 120 -0.95 1.55 -9.96
C LYS A 120 -1.39 2.89 -10.52
N LYS A 121 -2.45 2.89 -11.33
CA LYS A 121 -3.00 4.12 -11.87
C LYS A 121 -3.44 5.07 -10.75
N ILE A 122 -4.16 4.55 -9.76
CA ILE A 122 -4.63 5.34 -8.63
C ILE A 122 -3.47 5.95 -7.86
N PHE A 123 -2.42 5.15 -7.58
CA PHE A 123 -1.28 5.65 -6.83
C PHE A 123 -0.51 6.71 -7.61
N ILE A 124 -0.34 6.51 -8.92
CA ILE A 124 0.32 7.51 -9.77
C ILE A 124 -0.50 8.81 -9.79
N GLU A 125 -1.81 8.72 -9.96
CA GLU A 125 -2.67 9.90 -10.01
C GLU A 125 -2.78 10.62 -8.68
N THR A 126 -2.65 9.88 -7.58
CA THR A 126 -2.72 10.46 -6.24
C THR A 126 -1.39 11.09 -5.81
N LEU A 127 -0.30 10.36 -6.03
CA LEU A 127 1.00 10.77 -5.50
C LEU A 127 1.89 11.45 -6.54
N GLY A 128 1.56 11.29 -7.80
CA GLY A 128 2.33 11.92 -8.85
C GLY A 128 3.40 11.08 -9.40
#